data_fc63e446ba791e368688ed2e424c28c5
#
_entry.id   fc63e446ba791e368688ed2e424c28c5
#
_cell.length_a   1.000
_cell.length_b   1.000
_cell.length_c   1.000
_cell.angle_alpha   90.00
_cell.angle_beta   90.00
_cell.angle_gamma   90.00
#
_symmetry.space_group_name_H-M   'P 1'
#
loop_
_entity.id
_entity.type
_entity.pdbx_description
1 polymer ?
#
loop_
_entity_poly.entity_id
_entity_poly.type
_entity_poly.pdbx_seq_one_letter_code
_entity_poly.pdbx_strand_id
1 'polypeptide(L)'
;MPKNKDIVELEVPSKVLRIQNAGCPNGHSLMDEDHLINGYPSVAVLARYRDETGLIHLDPIYGSFKNISQITVPDGELVEFLCPTCKVSLQDADQRCSVCSAPMFAMQLPKGGIVEGCLRNGCQFHSLKLVSSDELVKRLYESHSLDSYL
;
A
#
# COMPACT_ATOMS: atom_id res chain seq x y z
N MET A 1 -13.00 -18.99 -10.89
CA MET A 1 -12.35 -18.36 -10.76
C MET A 1 -11.40 -17.87 -11.28
N PRO A 2 -11.52 -17.62 -11.69
CA PRO A 2 -10.50 -17.40 -12.34
C PRO A 2 -9.44 -16.79 -11.84
N LYS A 3 -9.15 -16.83 -11.95
CA LYS A 3 -8.45 -16.51 -11.60
C LYS A 3 -7.44 -15.75 -11.44
N ASN A 4 -7.19 -15.74 -10.94
CA ASN A 4 -6.07 -15.02 -10.39
C ASN A 4 -4.70 -15.56 -10.80
N LYS A 5 -4.67 -16.38 -11.77
CA LYS A 5 -3.40 -16.93 -12.25
C LYS A 5 -2.50 -15.87 -12.89
N ASP A 6 -3.06 -14.71 -13.22
CA ASP A 6 -2.30 -13.59 -13.77
C ASP A 6 -1.80 -12.62 -12.69
N ILE A 7 -2.03 -12.96 -11.42
CA ILE A 7 -1.58 -12.16 -10.29
C ILE A 7 -0.41 -12.86 -9.62
N VAL A 8 0.67 -12.14 -9.44
CA VAL A 8 1.85 -12.63 -8.72
C VAL A 8 1.95 -11.89 -7.40
N GLU A 9 1.90 -12.62 -6.31
CA GLU A 9 2.17 -12.06 -5.00
C GLU A 9 3.68 -12.17 -4.74
N LEU A 10 4.31 -11.04 -4.49
CA LEU A 10 5.75 -11.00 -4.27
C LEU A 10 6.07 -11.17 -2.80
N GLU A 11 6.84 -12.18 -2.49
CA GLU A 11 7.53 -12.33 -1.22
C GLU A 11 8.94 -11.80 -1.43
N VAL A 12 9.31 -10.74 -0.77
CA VAL A 12 10.42 -9.93 -1.19
C VAL A 12 11.66 -10.16 -0.38
N PRO A 13 12.45 -11.13 -0.69
CA PRO A 13 13.60 -11.42 0.15
C PRO A 13 14.81 -10.52 -0.08
N SER A 14 15.12 -10.18 -1.30
CA SER A 14 16.43 -9.60 -1.57
C SER A 14 16.42 -8.29 -2.34
N LYS A 15 15.25 -7.82 -2.78
CA LYS A 15 15.16 -6.56 -3.50
C LYS A 15 14.47 -5.52 -2.64
N VAL A 16 15.02 -4.30 -2.62
CA VAL A 16 14.32 -3.17 -2.05
C VAL A 16 13.34 -2.66 -3.09
N LEU A 17 12.07 -2.70 -2.76
CA LEU A 17 11.00 -2.21 -3.63
C LEU A 17 10.45 -0.91 -3.04
N ARG A 18 10.28 0.07 -3.90
CA ARG A 18 9.78 1.39 -3.50
C ARG A 18 8.50 1.70 -4.27
N ILE A 19 7.45 2.02 -3.54
CA ILE A 19 6.19 2.46 -4.13
C ILE A 19 6.39 3.87 -4.67
N GLN A 20 6.04 4.08 -5.94
CA GLN A 20 6.25 5.34 -6.63
C GLN A 20 4.97 5.97 -7.17
N ASN A 21 3.93 5.17 -7.37
CA ASN A 21 2.72 5.63 -8.05
C ASN A 21 1.45 5.02 -7.45
N ALA A 22 1.38 4.94 -6.12
CA ALA A 22 0.17 4.46 -5.48
C ALA A 22 -1.00 5.42 -5.74
N GLY A 23 -2.18 4.87 -6.00
CA GLY A 23 -3.36 5.65 -6.29
C GLY A 23 -4.61 5.13 -5.57
N CYS A 24 -5.63 5.98 -5.48
CA CYS A 24 -6.92 5.61 -4.94
C CYS A 24 -7.81 4.98 -6.04
N PRO A 25 -8.96 4.37 -5.66
CA PRO A 25 -9.85 3.77 -6.66
C PRO A 25 -10.36 4.75 -7.73
N ASN A 26 -10.36 6.04 -7.43
CA ASN A 26 -10.82 7.08 -8.38
C ASN A 26 -9.66 7.66 -9.21
N GLY A 27 -8.46 7.11 -9.08
CA GLY A 27 -7.33 7.52 -9.90
C GLY A 27 -6.49 8.67 -9.37
N HIS A 28 -6.74 9.15 -8.16
CA HIS A 28 -5.92 10.21 -7.59
C HIS A 28 -4.62 9.62 -7.04
N SER A 29 -3.50 10.31 -7.30
CA SER A 29 -2.21 9.90 -6.73
C SER A 29 -2.23 10.09 -5.21
N LEU A 30 -1.68 9.11 -4.50
CA LEU A 30 -1.50 9.18 -3.06
C LEU A 30 -0.06 9.59 -2.69
N MET A 31 0.80 9.82 -3.67
CA MET A 31 2.19 10.20 -3.41
C MET A 31 2.29 11.65 -2.98
N ASP A 32 3.13 11.91 -2.00
CA ASP A 32 3.34 13.26 -1.45
C ASP A 32 4.82 13.63 -1.53
N GLU A 33 5.15 14.47 -2.51
CA GLU A 33 6.52 14.89 -2.75
C GLU A 33 7.02 15.93 -1.74
N ASP A 34 6.12 16.52 -0.98
CA ASP A 34 6.48 17.52 0.05
C ASP A 34 6.81 16.87 1.39
N HIS A 35 6.52 15.58 1.55
CA HIS A 35 6.79 14.84 2.77
C HIS A 35 7.56 13.57 2.44
N LEU A 36 8.87 13.63 2.62
CA LEU A 36 9.75 12.50 2.27
C LEU A 36 9.95 11.58 3.46
N ILE A 37 10.00 10.29 3.19
CA ILE A 37 10.41 9.26 4.15
C ILE A 37 11.49 8.44 3.48
N ASN A 38 12.59 8.22 4.18
CA ASN A 38 13.79 7.57 3.61
C ASN A 38 14.32 8.28 2.36
N GLY A 39 14.06 9.59 2.23
CA GLY A 39 14.51 10.38 1.10
C GLY A 39 13.63 10.31 -0.13
N TYR A 40 12.46 9.66 -0.04
CA TYR A 40 11.54 9.48 -1.16
C TYR A 40 10.14 9.98 -0.82
N PRO A 41 9.34 10.38 -1.83
CA PRO A 41 7.95 10.77 -1.58
C PRO A 41 7.20 9.70 -0.80
N SER A 42 6.51 10.13 0.24
CA SER A 42 5.69 9.24 1.06
C SER A 42 4.35 8.96 0.40
N VAL A 43 3.64 7.95 0.90
CA VAL A 43 2.27 7.67 0.50
C VAL A 43 1.36 8.30 1.54
N ALA A 44 0.59 9.32 1.15
CA ALA A 44 -0.26 10.06 2.08
C ALA A 44 -1.68 9.53 2.04
N VAL A 45 -2.21 9.21 3.23
CA VAL A 45 -3.61 8.82 3.39
C VAL A 45 -4.25 9.71 4.44
N LEU A 46 -5.54 9.98 4.30
CA LEU A 46 -6.32 10.63 5.35
C LEU A 46 -6.80 9.54 6.29
N ALA A 47 -6.33 9.58 7.52
CA ALA A 47 -6.71 8.59 8.52
C ALA A 47 -7.84 9.13 9.37
N ARG A 48 -8.78 8.26 9.72
CA ARG A 48 -9.86 8.59 10.65
C ARG A 48 -9.91 7.52 11.72
N TYR A 49 -9.84 7.98 12.97
CA TYR A 49 -9.96 7.14 14.14
C TYR A 49 -10.88 7.83 15.13
N ARG A 50 -12.06 7.25 15.38
CA ARG A 50 -13.10 7.88 16.21
C ARG A 50 -13.42 9.28 15.67
N ASP A 51 -13.27 10.33 16.49
CA ASP A 51 -13.56 11.71 16.10
C ASP A 51 -12.36 12.45 15.55
N GLU A 52 -11.21 11.79 15.43
CA GLU A 52 -9.99 12.43 14.96
C GLU A 52 -9.71 12.07 13.51
N THR A 53 -9.30 13.07 12.75
CA THR A 53 -8.79 12.87 11.39
C THR A 53 -7.47 13.57 11.23
N GLY A 54 -6.60 13.02 10.40
CA GLY A 54 -5.31 13.62 10.09
C GLY A 54 -4.59 12.77 9.07
N LEU A 55 -3.52 13.32 8.51
CA LEU A 55 -2.74 12.61 7.52
C LEU A 55 -1.82 11.60 8.19
N ILE A 56 -1.69 10.45 7.58
CA ILE A 56 -0.60 9.52 7.85
C ILE A 56 0.23 9.42 6.58
N HIS A 57 1.53 9.64 6.73
CA HIS A 57 2.48 9.46 5.64
C HIS A 57 3.13 8.10 5.82
N LEU A 58 2.87 7.20 4.89
CA LEU A 58 3.38 5.84 4.93
C LEU A 58 4.73 5.77 4.24
N ASP A 59 5.59 4.94 4.79
CA ASP A 59 6.91 4.69 4.24
C ASP A 59 6.77 4.07 2.84
N PRO A 60 7.36 4.65 1.79
CA PRO A 60 7.24 4.09 0.45
C PRO A 60 8.09 2.84 0.22
N ILE A 61 9.02 2.54 1.12
CA ILE A 61 9.84 1.34 1.00
C ILE A 61 9.03 0.14 1.49
N TYR A 62 8.79 -0.82 0.60
CA TYR A 62 8.03 -2.00 0.94
C TYR A 62 8.78 -2.80 2.03
N GLY A 63 8.06 -3.12 3.10
CA GLY A 63 8.66 -3.81 4.24
C GLY A 63 9.28 -2.90 5.31
N SER A 64 9.28 -1.59 5.09
CA SER A 64 9.72 -0.60 6.06
C SER A 64 8.51 0.17 6.60
N PHE A 65 8.55 0.61 7.85
CA PHE A 65 7.40 1.20 8.55
C PHE A 65 7.79 2.47 9.30
N LYS A 66 8.57 3.34 8.68
CA LYS A 66 8.94 4.64 9.26
C LYS A 66 7.82 5.66 9.02
N ASN A 67 6.59 5.27 9.30
CA ASN A 67 5.42 6.08 9.04
C ASN A 67 5.35 7.29 10.00
N ILE A 68 4.74 8.38 9.51
CA ILE A 68 4.57 9.61 10.28
C ILE A 68 3.08 9.91 10.32
N SER A 69 2.51 10.01 11.51
CA SER A 69 1.08 10.22 11.70
C SER A 69 0.80 11.54 12.42
N GLN A 70 -0.21 12.26 11.93
CA GLN A 70 -0.72 13.47 12.60
C GLN A 70 -1.69 13.15 13.73
N ILE A 71 -2.19 11.91 13.79
CA ILE A 71 -3.09 11.50 14.86
C ILE A 71 -2.48 10.32 15.62
N THR A 72 -2.95 10.10 16.83
CA THR A 72 -2.50 8.96 17.63
C THR A 72 -3.57 7.88 17.62
N VAL A 73 -3.19 6.70 17.13
CA VAL A 73 -4.05 5.52 17.14
C VAL A 73 -3.39 4.49 18.07
N PRO A 74 -4.06 4.05 19.13
CA PRO A 74 -3.50 3.04 20.01
C PRO A 74 -3.25 1.72 19.28
N ASP A 75 -2.21 1.01 19.68
CA ASP A 75 -1.94 -0.32 19.13
C ASP A 75 -3.14 -1.25 19.34
N GLY A 76 -3.47 -2.02 18.33
CA GLY A 76 -4.58 -2.95 18.36
C GLY A 76 -5.89 -2.37 17.87
N GLU A 77 -6.00 -1.04 17.74
CA GLU A 77 -7.22 -0.40 17.27
C GLU A 77 -7.26 -0.31 15.74
N LEU A 78 -8.48 -0.33 15.20
CA LEU A 78 -8.67 -0.18 13.76
C LEU A 78 -8.69 1.30 13.38
N VAL A 79 -8.09 1.60 12.23
CA VAL A 79 -8.09 2.95 11.67
C VAL A 79 -8.67 2.88 10.26
N GLU A 80 -9.33 3.94 9.82
CA GLU A 80 -9.86 4.03 8.45
C GLU A 80 -8.92 4.89 7.62
N PHE A 81 -8.58 4.42 6.41
CA PHE A 81 -7.78 5.18 5.46
C PHE A 81 -8.66 5.65 4.31
N LEU A 82 -8.53 6.93 3.98
CA LEU A 82 -9.27 7.58 2.90
C LEU A 82 -8.30 8.29 1.98
N CYS A 83 -8.71 8.49 0.72
CA CYS A 83 -7.94 9.32 -0.18
C CYS A 83 -7.99 10.79 0.28
N PRO A 84 -6.86 11.47 0.45
CA PRO A 84 -6.89 12.87 0.88
C PRO A 84 -7.60 13.80 -0.11
N THR A 85 -7.64 13.45 -1.39
CA THR A 85 -8.25 14.29 -2.43
C THR A 85 -9.74 14.12 -2.52
N CYS A 86 -10.24 12.89 -2.63
CA CYS A 86 -11.67 12.64 -2.88
C CYS A 86 -12.39 11.96 -1.71
N LYS A 87 -11.67 11.62 -0.65
CA LYS A 87 -12.23 11.02 0.57
C LYS A 87 -12.82 9.63 0.37
N VAL A 88 -12.57 8.97 -0.76
CA VAL A 88 -13.04 7.60 -0.93
C VAL A 88 -12.28 6.69 0.04
N SER A 89 -12.98 5.69 0.57
CA SER A 89 -12.33 4.70 1.44
C SER A 89 -11.33 3.87 0.64
N LEU A 90 -10.18 3.62 1.25
CA LEU A 90 -9.17 2.74 0.68
C LEU A 90 -9.33 1.30 1.19
N GLN A 91 -10.36 1.02 1.98
CA GLN A 91 -10.60 -0.33 2.47
C GLN A 91 -11.01 -1.26 1.33
N ASP A 92 -10.36 -2.41 1.27
CA ASP A 92 -10.76 -3.50 0.38
C ASP A 92 -11.79 -4.36 1.12
N ALA A 93 -13.04 -4.31 0.66
CA ALA A 93 -14.14 -5.00 1.33
C ALA A 93 -13.99 -6.53 1.28
N ASP A 94 -13.23 -7.06 0.32
CA ASP A 94 -13.12 -8.49 0.08
C ASP A 94 -11.92 -9.13 0.77
N GLN A 95 -11.08 -8.34 1.44
CA GLN A 95 -9.84 -8.83 2.02
C GLN A 95 -9.83 -8.67 3.54
N ARG A 96 -9.30 -9.68 4.20
CA ARG A 96 -9.02 -9.67 5.63
C ARG A 96 -7.57 -10.00 5.86
N CYS A 97 -6.99 -9.41 6.89
CA CYS A 97 -5.62 -9.72 7.27
C CYS A 97 -5.48 -11.19 7.64
N SER A 98 -4.52 -11.87 7.04
CA SER A 98 -4.27 -13.27 7.32
C SER A 98 -3.67 -13.50 8.71
N VAL A 99 -3.18 -12.45 9.35
CA VAL A 99 -2.55 -12.52 10.68
C VAL A 99 -3.55 -12.24 11.78
N CYS A 100 -4.39 -11.18 11.65
CA CYS A 100 -5.27 -10.76 12.73
C CYS A 100 -6.74 -10.63 12.34
N SER A 101 -7.09 -10.95 11.09
CA SER A 101 -8.46 -10.92 10.55
C SER A 101 -9.08 -9.53 10.46
N ALA A 102 -8.31 -8.47 10.64
CA ALA A 102 -8.80 -7.11 10.51
C ALA A 102 -9.06 -6.74 9.04
N PRO A 103 -9.85 -5.71 8.78
CA PRO A 103 -9.95 -5.17 7.42
C PRO A 103 -8.59 -4.74 6.89
N MET A 104 -8.45 -4.72 5.57
CA MET A 104 -7.23 -4.27 4.92
C MET A 104 -7.53 -3.09 4.01
N PHE A 105 -6.56 -2.20 3.84
CA PHE A 105 -6.60 -1.19 2.80
C PHE A 105 -5.94 -1.74 1.53
N ALA A 106 -6.31 -1.15 0.39
CA ALA A 106 -5.67 -1.44 -0.89
C ALA A 106 -5.41 -0.14 -1.63
N MET A 107 -4.25 -0.08 -2.27
CA MET A 107 -3.88 1.04 -3.12
C MET A 107 -3.54 0.50 -4.49
N GLN A 108 -3.91 1.24 -5.53
CA GLN A 108 -3.71 0.83 -6.91
C GLN A 108 -2.31 1.19 -7.37
N LEU A 109 -1.70 0.27 -8.10
CA LEU A 109 -0.39 0.46 -8.71
C LEU A 109 -0.53 0.49 -10.23
N PRO A 110 0.48 0.98 -10.94
CA PRO A 110 0.47 0.90 -12.40
C PRO A 110 0.30 -0.54 -12.88
N LYS A 111 -0.29 -0.69 -14.07
CA LYS A 111 -0.45 -1.99 -14.74
C LYS A 111 -1.29 -3.00 -13.95
N GLY A 112 -2.19 -2.50 -13.09
CA GLY A 112 -3.16 -3.34 -12.38
C GLY A 112 -2.66 -3.99 -11.11
N GLY A 113 -1.45 -3.66 -10.66
CA GLY A 113 -0.95 -4.16 -9.39
C GLY A 113 -1.66 -3.51 -8.20
N ILE A 114 -1.50 -4.10 -7.03
CA ILE A 114 -2.13 -3.65 -5.78
C ILE A 114 -1.14 -3.83 -4.64
N VAL A 115 -1.05 -2.81 -3.78
CA VAL A 115 -0.40 -2.97 -2.48
C VAL A 115 -1.48 -2.93 -1.41
N GLU A 116 -1.42 -3.87 -0.47
CA GLU A 116 -2.41 -4.03 0.59
C GLU A 116 -1.73 -4.02 1.96
N GLY A 117 -2.48 -3.59 2.97
CA GLY A 117 -1.97 -3.61 4.33
C GLY A 117 -3.09 -3.68 5.35
N CYS A 118 -2.75 -4.11 6.56
CA CYS A 118 -3.70 -4.26 7.65
C CYS A 118 -4.08 -2.90 8.24
N LEU A 119 -5.37 -2.70 8.50
CA LEU A 119 -5.89 -1.48 9.10
C LEU A 119 -5.88 -1.50 10.63
N ARG A 120 -5.36 -2.56 11.25
CA ARG A 120 -5.15 -2.58 12.69
C ARG A 120 -3.79 -1.97 13.01
N ASN A 121 -3.79 -0.90 13.78
CA ASN A 121 -2.54 -0.24 14.15
C ASN A 121 -1.66 -1.21 14.94
N GLY A 122 -0.40 -1.31 14.58
CA GLY A 122 0.54 -2.24 15.18
C GLY A 122 0.65 -3.59 14.47
N CYS A 123 -0.35 -4.00 13.72
CA CYS A 123 -0.23 -5.16 12.84
C CYS A 123 0.37 -4.69 11.52
N GLN A 124 1.57 -5.15 11.23
CA GLN A 124 2.32 -4.66 10.06
C GLN A 124 2.22 -5.59 8.87
N PHE A 125 1.21 -6.48 8.86
CA PHE A 125 1.02 -7.35 7.70
C PHE A 125 0.67 -6.52 6.46
N HIS A 126 1.34 -6.83 5.38
CA HIS A 126 1.12 -6.18 4.09
C HIS A 126 1.51 -7.14 2.97
N SER A 127 1.01 -6.87 1.78
CA SER A 127 1.34 -7.67 0.60
C SER A 127 1.39 -6.80 -0.65
N LEU A 128 2.13 -7.27 -1.63
CA LEU A 128 2.28 -6.62 -2.91
C LEU A 128 1.92 -7.64 -3.99
N LYS A 129 0.95 -7.29 -4.83
CA LYS A 129 0.47 -8.16 -5.90
C LYS A 129 0.62 -7.44 -7.22
N LEU A 130 1.33 -8.04 -8.16
CA LEU A 130 1.52 -7.49 -9.49
C LEU A 130 0.88 -8.42 -10.51
N VAL A 131 0.35 -7.82 -11.57
CA VAL A 131 -0.22 -8.62 -12.66
C VAL A 131 0.90 -9.29 -13.44
N SER A 132 0.80 -10.61 -13.59
CA SER A 132 1.81 -11.38 -14.32
C SER A 132 1.78 -11.05 -15.82
N SER A 133 2.94 -10.80 -16.37
CA SER A 133 3.14 -10.58 -17.81
C SER A 133 4.50 -11.12 -18.19
N ASP A 134 4.73 -11.32 -19.48
CA ASP A 134 6.05 -11.76 -19.95
C ASP A 134 7.14 -10.78 -19.55
N GLU A 135 6.83 -9.48 -19.63
CA GLU A 135 7.77 -8.44 -19.19
C GLU A 135 8.08 -8.54 -17.72
N LEU A 136 7.07 -8.69 -16.87
CA LEU A 136 7.25 -8.81 -15.43
C LEU A 136 8.08 -10.04 -15.08
N VAL A 137 7.74 -11.20 -15.65
CA VAL A 137 8.46 -12.44 -15.40
C VAL A 137 9.92 -12.28 -15.79
N LYS A 138 10.18 -11.70 -16.97
CA LYS A 138 11.54 -11.45 -17.43
C LYS A 138 12.32 -10.57 -16.46
N ARG A 139 11.71 -9.47 -15.98
CA ARG A 139 12.35 -8.58 -15.04
C ARG A 139 12.65 -9.24 -13.69
N LEU A 140 11.77 -10.12 -13.23
CA LEU A 140 11.99 -10.85 -11.99
C LEU A 140 13.21 -11.78 -12.10
N TYR A 141 13.38 -12.46 -13.24
CA TYR A 141 14.49 -13.38 -13.42
C TYR A 141 15.81 -12.70 -13.81
N GLU A 142 15.76 -11.58 -14.50
CA GLU A 142 16.95 -10.89 -14.97
C GLU A 142 17.40 -9.74 -14.08
N SER A 143 16.80 -9.60 -12.91
CA SER A 143 17.13 -8.55 -11.93
C SER A 143 16.94 -7.12 -12.47
N HIS A 144 16.07 -6.93 -13.45
CA HIS A 144 15.70 -5.61 -13.93
C HIS A 144 14.83 -4.87 -12.93
N SER A 145 14.77 -3.55 -13.06
CA SER A 145 13.92 -2.72 -12.23
C SER A 145 12.44 -3.02 -12.42
N LEU A 146 11.69 -3.00 -11.33
CA LEU A 146 10.24 -3.12 -11.33
C LEU A 146 9.55 -1.75 -11.20
N ASP A 147 10.28 -0.65 -11.38
CA ASP A 147 9.76 0.70 -11.12
C ASP A 147 8.48 1.00 -11.91
N SER A 148 8.34 0.49 -13.12
CA SER A 148 7.14 0.72 -13.93
C SER A 148 5.88 0.03 -13.38
N TYR A 149 6.03 -0.87 -12.42
CA TYR A 149 4.92 -1.59 -11.77
C TYR A 149 4.60 -0.99 -10.39
N LEU A 150 5.39 -0.12 -9.88
CA LEU A 150 5.31 0.41 -8.52
C LEU A 150 5.02 1.90 -8.51
#